data_99f8ef3fa612d46d090b85134f0ad322
#
_entry.id   99f8ef3fa612d46d090b85134f0ad322
#
_cell.length_a   1.000
_cell.length_b   1.000
_cell.length_c   1.000
_cell.angle_alpha   90.00
_cell.angle_beta   90.00
_cell.angle_gamma   90.00
#
_symmetry.space_group_name_H-M   'P 1'
#
loop_
_entity.id
_entity.type
_entity.pdbx_description
1 polymer ?
#
loop_
_entity_poly.entity_id
_entity_poly.type
_entity_poly.pdbx_seq_one_letter_code
_entity_poly.pdbx_strand_id
1 'polypeptide(L)'
;MDQAIQLRRRMSRTNEKPRAIAVMGFQAACMLLLAFKDPSVDWFSVRMAVLLPLGTLAGLWLTSKCCADRCMFLLTAFLCSLSVILLRAVFSTTGKAAQQAQYLGLSIPVMFFGVLLPRFFTGREEKFIGFAMLFGVCFMLSPFAFHTSSAARSWIRVLGHQMQPSELMKPATVFILASCFTQGRRASDWGGGVFFGALNCLILFAQKDLGAMLLYFLLTAAMFAAGTGRWKLALGAVGAAAGLAVIFVVFVAGKIDGFGYLITRIEIWKNPWSGAHESSRQIVQGLMSIVSGGLFGAGLGLSSARKVAVVASDYIFAAVSEEFGIVFALCVLAVYMVLLVKGMGAAGSARNRFHALVAFGACFELTAQMLLIVCGNLHIIPLTGVTLPFVSEGGSSLMGSMLLMGMMMGVSAVNARDEYDDLMQASGGREVDPE
;
A
#
# COMPACT_ATOMS: atom_id res chain seq x y z
N MET A 1 24.28 -20.82 -10.88
CA MET A 1 22.93 -20.47 -10.41
C MET A 1 22.61 -21.12 -9.06
N ASP A 2 22.92 -22.41 -8.86
CA ASP A 2 22.59 -23.10 -7.60
C ASP A 2 23.42 -22.67 -6.38
N GLN A 3 24.69 -22.35 -6.54
CA GLN A 3 25.58 -21.95 -5.44
C GLN A 3 25.25 -20.55 -4.90
N ALA A 4 24.88 -19.60 -5.76
CA ALA A 4 24.38 -18.28 -5.36
C ALA A 4 23.12 -18.38 -4.51
N ILE A 5 22.24 -19.25 -4.96
CA ILE A 5 21.01 -19.56 -4.23
C ILE A 5 21.36 -20.19 -2.88
N GLN A 6 22.39 -21.03 -2.82
CA GLN A 6 22.83 -21.66 -1.58
C GLN A 6 23.53 -20.69 -0.61
N LEU A 7 24.39 -19.79 -1.10
CA LEU A 7 25.05 -18.76 -0.27
C LEU A 7 24.03 -17.81 0.33
N ARG A 8 23.10 -17.31 -0.49
CA ARG A 8 22.01 -16.45 0.01
C ARG A 8 21.04 -17.22 0.91
N ARG A 9 20.79 -18.50 0.67
CA ARG A 9 20.03 -19.36 1.59
C ARG A 9 20.74 -19.52 2.95
N ARG A 10 22.07 -19.55 3.01
CA ARG A 10 22.82 -19.59 4.27
C ARG A 10 22.82 -18.23 4.99
N MET A 11 23.10 -17.12 4.30
CA MET A 11 23.10 -15.79 4.90
C MET A 11 21.71 -15.35 5.42
N SER A 12 20.61 -15.76 4.76
CA SER A 12 19.25 -15.45 5.19
C SER A 12 18.66 -16.46 6.19
N ARG A 13 19.27 -17.61 6.39
CA ARG A 13 18.73 -18.71 7.23
C ARG A 13 18.77 -18.45 8.74
N THR A 14 19.65 -17.60 9.24
CA THR A 14 19.94 -17.55 10.69
C THR A 14 18.85 -16.92 11.54
N ASN A 15 17.98 -16.03 10.98
CA ASN A 15 17.00 -15.30 11.80
C ASN A 15 15.55 -15.30 11.28
N GLU A 16 15.21 -16.02 10.21
CA GLU A 16 13.86 -15.98 9.63
C GLU A 16 12.91 -17.02 10.22
N LYS A 17 13.42 -18.17 10.66
CA LYS A 17 12.58 -19.23 11.24
C LYS A 17 11.76 -18.74 12.45
N PRO A 18 12.35 -18.06 13.46
CA PRO A 18 11.57 -17.59 14.60
C PRO A 18 10.56 -16.53 14.21
N ARG A 19 10.88 -15.64 13.24
CA ARG A 19 9.94 -14.64 12.72
C ARG A 19 8.76 -15.29 11.99
N ALA A 20 9.03 -16.28 11.15
CA ALA A 20 7.99 -17.03 10.44
C ALA A 20 7.08 -17.77 11.43
N ILE A 21 7.65 -18.43 12.44
CA ILE A 21 6.90 -19.11 13.50
C ILE A 21 6.04 -18.11 14.27
N ALA A 22 6.57 -16.93 14.61
CA ALA A 22 5.83 -15.89 15.31
C ALA A 22 4.62 -15.38 14.49
N VAL A 23 4.81 -15.10 13.19
CA VAL A 23 3.72 -14.66 12.31
C VAL A 23 2.66 -15.75 12.16
N MET A 24 3.05 -16.99 11.87
CA MET A 24 2.12 -18.12 11.74
C MET A 24 1.39 -18.43 13.05
N GLY A 25 2.10 -18.36 14.18
CA GLY A 25 1.53 -18.53 15.51
C GLY A 25 0.50 -17.46 15.82
N PHE A 26 0.79 -16.21 15.52
CA PHE A 26 -0.17 -15.10 15.64
C PHE A 26 -1.42 -15.32 14.77
N GLN A 27 -1.24 -15.69 13.50
CA GLN A 27 -2.34 -15.98 12.57
C GLN A 27 -3.26 -17.08 13.12
N ALA A 28 -2.66 -18.21 13.52
CA ALA A 28 -3.42 -19.35 14.03
C ALA A 28 -4.11 -19.03 15.37
N ALA A 29 -3.40 -18.40 16.30
CA ALA A 29 -3.93 -18.08 17.63
C ALA A 29 -5.12 -17.12 17.55
N CYS A 30 -4.99 -16.00 16.78
CA CYS A 30 -6.09 -15.05 16.64
C CYS A 30 -7.32 -15.67 15.99
N MET A 31 -7.14 -16.47 14.94
CA MET A 31 -8.25 -17.11 14.25
C MET A 31 -8.90 -18.21 15.10
N LEU A 32 -8.15 -18.97 15.90
CA LEU A 32 -8.71 -19.93 16.84
C LEU A 32 -9.47 -19.23 17.97
N LEU A 33 -8.96 -18.11 18.50
CA LEU A 33 -9.69 -17.32 19.51
C LEU A 33 -11.05 -16.85 18.96
N LEU A 34 -11.08 -16.37 17.69
CA LEU A 34 -12.33 -15.96 17.05
C LEU A 34 -13.25 -17.15 16.74
N ALA A 35 -12.70 -18.33 16.45
CA ALA A 35 -13.47 -19.53 16.16
C ALA A 35 -14.29 -20.04 17.38
N PHE A 36 -13.74 -19.87 18.57
CA PHE A 36 -14.34 -20.35 19.83
C PHE A 36 -14.90 -19.24 20.72
N LYS A 37 -15.01 -18.02 20.18
CA LYS A 37 -15.57 -16.87 20.90
C LYS A 37 -17.04 -17.05 21.24
N ASP A 38 -17.82 -17.54 20.30
CA ASP A 38 -19.26 -17.76 20.44
C ASP A 38 -19.56 -19.24 20.80
N PRO A 39 -20.72 -19.57 21.39
CA PRO A 39 -21.06 -20.95 21.69
C PRO A 39 -21.11 -21.89 20.47
N SER A 40 -21.36 -21.35 19.29
CA SER A 40 -21.28 -22.06 18.01
C SER A 40 -19.89 -21.87 17.38
N VAL A 41 -19.22 -22.98 17.05
CA VAL A 41 -17.89 -22.94 16.40
C VAL A 41 -17.98 -22.27 15.04
N ASP A 42 -17.20 -21.21 14.84
CA ASP A 42 -17.06 -20.56 13.53
C ASP A 42 -16.07 -21.32 12.63
N TRP A 43 -16.62 -22.16 11.79
CA TRP A 43 -15.86 -22.98 10.84
C TRP A 43 -15.06 -22.17 9.82
N PHE A 44 -15.46 -20.92 9.52
CA PHE A 44 -14.64 -20.03 8.69
C PHE A 44 -13.32 -19.70 9.39
N SER A 45 -13.38 -19.28 10.66
CA SER A 45 -12.18 -18.95 11.45
C SER A 45 -11.29 -20.17 11.66
N VAL A 46 -11.85 -21.37 11.88
CA VAL A 46 -11.08 -22.61 11.97
C VAL A 46 -10.31 -22.88 10.67
N ARG A 47 -10.98 -22.74 9.53
CA ARG A 47 -10.30 -22.90 8.22
C ARG A 47 -9.20 -21.88 8.01
N MET A 48 -9.42 -20.61 8.33
CA MET A 48 -8.44 -19.55 8.20
C MET A 48 -7.25 -19.71 9.16
N ALA A 49 -7.46 -20.30 10.35
CA ALA A 49 -6.38 -20.64 11.29
C ALA A 49 -5.34 -21.60 10.68
N VAL A 50 -5.74 -22.37 9.67
CA VAL A 50 -4.84 -23.28 8.93
C VAL A 50 -4.37 -22.65 7.60
N LEU A 51 -5.29 -22.03 6.84
CA LEU A 51 -4.99 -21.53 5.50
C LEU A 51 -4.02 -20.33 5.51
N LEU A 52 -4.11 -19.41 6.49
CA LEU A 52 -3.20 -18.27 6.56
C LEU A 52 -1.74 -18.70 6.84
N PRO A 53 -1.44 -19.57 7.83
CA PRO A 53 -0.10 -20.10 8.01
C PRO A 53 0.41 -20.88 6.81
N LEU A 54 -0.42 -21.73 6.19
CA LEU A 54 -0.05 -22.48 4.98
C LEU A 54 0.26 -21.54 3.81
N GLY A 55 -0.54 -20.49 3.61
CA GLY A 55 -0.29 -19.46 2.60
C GLY A 55 1.03 -18.72 2.86
N THR A 56 1.34 -18.44 4.13
CA THR A 56 2.63 -17.84 4.53
C THR A 56 3.79 -18.78 4.24
N LEU A 57 3.68 -20.07 4.51
CA LEU A 57 4.71 -21.06 4.17
C LEU A 57 4.91 -21.20 2.66
N ALA A 58 3.81 -21.28 1.90
CA ALA A 58 3.87 -21.37 0.43
C ALA A 58 4.52 -20.13 -0.17
N GLY A 59 4.17 -18.94 0.32
CA GLY A 59 4.77 -17.69 -0.11
C GLY A 59 6.26 -17.59 0.26
N LEU A 60 6.69 -18.06 1.44
CA LEU A 60 8.10 -18.16 1.80
C LEU A 60 8.88 -19.12 0.89
N TRP A 61 8.25 -20.20 0.50
CA TRP A 61 8.86 -21.13 -0.47
C TRP A 61 9.03 -20.47 -1.83
N LEU A 62 8.00 -19.76 -2.34
CA LEU A 62 8.06 -18.99 -3.59
C LEU A 62 9.11 -17.87 -3.53
N THR A 63 9.16 -17.11 -2.45
CA THR A 63 10.19 -16.06 -2.23
C THR A 63 11.60 -16.64 -2.28
N SER A 64 11.80 -17.83 -1.73
CA SER A 64 13.07 -18.56 -1.83
C SER A 64 13.46 -18.85 -3.27
N LYS A 65 12.50 -19.27 -4.09
CA LYS A 65 12.72 -19.60 -5.51
C LYS A 65 13.06 -18.34 -6.33
N CYS A 66 12.40 -17.22 -6.02
CA CYS A 66 12.62 -15.94 -6.68
C CYS A 66 13.86 -15.18 -6.18
N CYS A 67 14.57 -15.67 -5.14
CA CYS A 67 15.66 -14.96 -4.46
C CYS A 67 15.25 -13.58 -3.92
N ALA A 68 13.97 -13.39 -3.59
CA ALA A 68 13.43 -12.14 -3.07
C ALA A 68 13.59 -12.05 -1.54
N ASP A 69 13.46 -10.84 -0.97
CA ASP A 69 13.63 -10.61 0.47
C ASP A 69 12.47 -11.24 1.26
N ARG A 70 12.80 -12.26 2.07
CA ARG A 70 11.83 -13.00 2.88
C ARG A 70 11.26 -12.17 4.03
N CYS A 71 12.05 -11.24 4.55
CA CYS A 71 11.59 -10.36 5.62
C CYS A 71 10.48 -9.43 5.11
N MET A 72 10.63 -8.82 3.93
CA MET A 72 9.58 -8.03 3.30
C MET A 72 8.30 -8.86 3.11
N PHE A 73 8.44 -10.10 2.64
CA PHE A 73 7.29 -10.99 2.47
C PHE A 73 6.59 -11.30 3.80
N LEU A 74 7.34 -11.65 4.86
CA LEU A 74 6.77 -11.98 6.17
C LEU A 74 6.01 -10.81 6.79
N LEU A 75 6.56 -9.59 6.70
CA LEU A 75 5.90 -8.38 7.20
C LEU A 75 4.61 -8.09 6.42
N THR A 76 4.65 -8.28 5.10
CA THR A 76 3.44 -8.14 4.24
C THR A 76 2.40 -9.21 4.58
N ALA A 77 2.81 -10.47 4.76
CA ALA A 77 1.91 -11.56 5.15
C ALA A 77 1.28 -11.31 6.54
N PHE A 78 2.02 -10.74 7.48
CA PHE A 78 1.50 -10.30 8.77
C PHE A 78 0.40 -9.24 8.60
N LEU A 79 0.66 -8.17 7.84
CA LEU A 79 -0.32 -7.10 7.61
C LEU A 79 -1.57 -7.61 6.89
N CYS A 80 -1.42 -8.44 5.87
CA CYS A 80 -2.54 -9.03 5.14
C CYS A 80 -3.38 -9.98 6.00
N SER A 81 -2.74 -10.78 6.85
CA SER A 81 -3.46 -11.64 7.78
C SER A 81 -4.19 -10.84 8.86
N LEU A 82 -3.57 -9.75 9.34
CA LEU A 82 -4.21 -8.82 10.27
C LEU A 82 -5.52 -8.25 9.68
N SER A 83 -5.55 -7.94 8.38
CA SER A 83 -6.77 -7.52 7.67
C SER A 83 -7.90 -8.53 7.84
N VAL A 84 -7.66 -9.80 7.51
CA VAL A 84 -8.69 -10.87 7.60
C VAL A 84 -9.12 -11.07 9.05
N ILE A 85 -8.18 -11.06 10.01
CA ILE A 85 -8.45 -11.20 11.45
C ILE A 85 -9.33 -10.05 11.94
N LEU A 86 -8.99 -8.80 11.63
CA LEU A 86 -9.75 -7.61 12.03
C LEU A 86 -11.16 -7.61 11.46
N LEU A 87 -11.30 -7.88 10.15
CA LEU A 87 -12.63 -7.92 9.54
C LEU A 87 -13.51 -9.01 10.17
N ARG A 88 -12.92 -10.15 10.55
CA ARG A 88 -13.68 -11.19 11.27
C ARG A 88 -13.97 -10.80 12.71
N ALA A 89 -13.07 -10.09 13.38
CA ALA A 89 -13.26 -9.63 14.76
C ALA A 89 -14.36 -8.57 14.86
N VAL A 90 -14.33 -7.57 13.97
CA VAL A 90 -15.25 -6.42 13.99
C VAL A 90 -16.64 -6.79 13.50
N PHE A 91 -16.77 -7.64 12.47
CA PHE A 91 -18.05 -7.99 11.89
C PHE A 91 -18.57 -9.34 12.40
N SER A 92 -19.85 -9.36 12.81
CA SER A 92 -20.53 -10.59 13.26
C SER A 92 -20.68 -11.62 12.12
N THR A 93 -20.75 -11.15 10.86
CA THR A 93 -20.85 -12.01 9.68
C THR A 93 -19.50 -12.27 9.06
N THR A 94 -19.29 -13.47 8.52
CA THR A 94 -18.03 -13.85 7.86
C THR A 94 -17.84 -13.23 6.48
N GLY A 95 -18.88 -12.59 5.91
CA GLY A 95 -18.90 -12.15 4.51
C GLY A 95 -17.71 -11.26 4.10
N LYS A 96 -17.45 -10.19 4.86
CA LYS A 96 -16.33 -9.27 4.57
C LYS A 96 -14.96 -9.94 4.75
N ALA A 97 -14.78 -10.72 5.80
CA ALA A 97 -13.55 -11.45 6.04
C ALA A 97 -13.29 -12.51 4.96
N ALA A 98 -14.35 -13.22 4.52
CA ALA A 98 -14.26 -14.18 3.43
C ALA A 98 -13.91 -13.53 2.09
N GLN A 99 -14.53 -12.39 1.78
CA GLN A 99 -14.23 -11.61 0.58
C GLN A 99 -12.78 -11.11 0.60
N GLN A 100 -12.30 -10.60 1.73
CA GLN A 100 -10.90 -10.15 1.86
C GLN A 100 -9.91 -11.31 1.75
N ALA A 101 -10.23 -12.49 2.29
CA ALA A 101 -9.41 -13.70 2.13
C ALA A 101 -9.33 -14.16 0.66
N GLN A 102 -10.43 -14.03 -0.11
CA GLN A 102 -10.42 -14.28 -1.56
C GLN A 102 -9.53 -13.27 -2.30
N TYR A 103 -9.65 -11.97 -1.97
CA TYR A 103 -8.77 -10.94 -2.56
C TYR A 103 -7.31 -11.19 -2.22
N LEU A 104 -7.00 -11.64 -1.00
CA LEU A 104 -5.65 -12.03 -0.60
C LEU A 104 -5.14 -13.19 -1.46
N GLY A 105 -5.95 -14.23 -1.65
CA GLY A 105 -5.59 -15.37 -2.52
C GLY A 105 -5.27 -14.95 -3.96
N LEU A 106 -6.06 -14.01 -4.52
CA LEU A 106 -5.81 -13.47 -5.86
C LEU A 106 -4.61 -12.52 -5.92
N SER A 107 -4.30 -11.83 -4.82
CA SER A 107 -3.22 -10.83 -4.77
C SER A 107 -1.84 -11.45 -4.63
N ILE A 108 -1.71 -12.65 -4.08
CA ILE A 108 -0.42 -13.36 -3.96
C ILE A 108 0.24 -13.61 -5.34
N PRO A 109 -0.44 -14.19 -6.34
CA PRO A 109 0.12 -14.29 -7.69
C PRO A 109 0.49 -12.94 -8.30
N VAL A 110 -0.30 -11.89 -8.07
CA VAL A 110 -0.03 -10.52 -8.53
C VAL A 110 1.27 -9.98 -7.92
N MET A 111 1.52 -10.23 -6.63
CA MET A 111 2.77 -9.86 -5.98
C MET A 111 3.97 -10.55 -6.62
N PHE A 112 3.88 -11.87 -6.85
CA PHE A 112 4.99 -12.62 -7.49
C PHE A 112 5.18 -12.24 -8.96
N PHE A 113 4.13 -11.87 -9.68
CA PHE A 113 4.25 -11.22 -10.99
C PHE A 113 5.04 -9.91 -10.87
N GLY A 114 4.75 -9.08 -9.85
CA GLY A 114 5.52 -7.87 -9.54
C GLY A 114 7.01 -8.11 -9.33
N VAL A 115 7.39 -9.25 -8.70
CA VAL A 115 8.81 -9.62 -8.52
C VAL A 115 9.53 -9.81 -9.84
N LEU A 116 8.85 -10.24 -10.89
CA LEU A 116 9.44 -10.50 -12.20
C LEU A 116 9.58 -9.23 -13.05
N LEU A 117 8.75 -8.20 -12.82
CA LEU A 117 8.68 -6.99 -13.64
C LEU A 117 10.03 -6.25 -13.78
N PRO A 118 10.79 -5.95 -12.71
CA PRO A 118 12.05 -5.23 -12.84
C PRO A 118 13.04 -5.94 -13.76
N ARG A 119 13.11 -7.28 -13.70
CA ARG A 119 13.97 -8.09 -14.58
C ARG A 119 13.54 -8.05 -16.04
N PHE A 120 12.23 -8.18 -16.28
CA PHE A 120 11.68 -8.27 -17.64
C PHE A 120 11.88 -6.96 -18.41
N PHE A 121 11.75 -5.84 -17.73
CA PHE A 121 11.81 -4.52 -18.37
C PHE A 121 13.19 -3.90 -18.39
N THR A 122 14.20 -4.46 -17.73
CA THR A 122 15.58 -3.95 -17.79
C THR A 122 16.04 -3.77 -19.22
N GLY A 123 16.38 -2.52 -19.62
CA GLY A 123 16.83 -2.16 -20.96
C GLY A 123 15.72 -2.17 -22.04
N ARG A 124 14.47 -2.35 -21.66
CA ARG A 124 13.31 -2.33 -22.57
C ARG A 124 12.29 -1.27 -22.17
N GLU A 125 12.51 -0.58 -21.08
CA GLU A 125 11.59 0.38 -20.46
C GLU A 125 11.10 1.44 -21.45
N GLU A 126 11.99 1.95 -22.33
CA GLU A 126 11.67 2.99 -23.30
C GLU A 126 10.65 2.55 -24.37
N LYS A 127 10.74 1.28 -24.78
CA LYS A 127 9.89 0.75 -25.89
C LYS A 127 8.42 0.72 -25.54
N PHE A 128 8.11 0.58 -24.24
CA PHE A 128 6.75 0.40 -23.75
C PHE A 128 6.14 1.64 -23.11
N ILE A 129 6.94 2.71 -22.87
CA ILE A 129 6.49 3.92 -22.15
C ILE A 129 5.26 4.54 -22.83
N GLY A 130 5.31 4.81 -24.12
CA GLY A 130 4.22 5.47 -24.83
C GLY A 130 2.90 4.69 -24.76
N PHE A 131 2.99 3.38 -24.95
CA PHE A 131 1.83 2.50 -24.81
C PHE A 131 1.32 2.46 -23.38
N ALA A 132 2.21 2.34 -22.38
CA ALA A 132 1.85 2.31 -20.98
C ALA A 132 1.20 3.62 -20.52
N MET A 133 1.70 4.78 -20.95
CA MET A 133 1.09 6.07 -20.69
C MET A 133 -0.31 6.18 -21.27
N LEU A 134 -0.48 5.81 -22.56
CA LEU A 134 -1.78 5.86 -23.23
C LEU A 134 -2.78 4.92 -22.55
N PHE A 135 -2.38 3.68 -22.32
CA PHE A 135 -3.20 2.70 -21.61
C PHE A 135 -3.58 3.19 -20.23
N GLY A 136 -2.60 3.75 -19.47
CA GLY A 136 -2.81 4.28 -18.14
C GLY A 136 -3.85 5.40 -18.12
N VAL A 137 -3.74 6.37 -19.02
CA VAL A 137 -4.70 7.46 -19.15
C VAL A 137 -6.09 6.94 -19.51
N CYS A 138 -6.21 6.05 -20.51
CA CYS A 138 -7.49 5.45 -20.88
C CYS A 138 -8.12 4.67 -19.71
N PHE A 139 -7.32 3.92 -18.96
CA PHE A 139 -7.79 3.17 -17.80
C PHE A 139 -8.24 4.10 -16.68
N MET A 140 -7.50 5.20 -16.41
CA MET A 140 -7.89 6.21 -15.43
C MET A 140 -9.16 6.98 -15.83
N LEU A 141 -9.46 7.10 -17.13
CA LEU A 141 -10.71 7.70 -17.65
C LEU A 141 -11.90 6.75 -17.62
N SER A 142 -11.69 5.44 -17.45
CA SER A 142 -12.76 4.43 -17.49
C SER A 142 -13.93 4.69 -16.52
N PRO A 143 -13.77 5.29 -15.33
CA PRO A 143 -14.88 5.60 -14.44
C PRO A 143 -15.87 6.60 -15.03
N PHE A 144 -15.45 7.47 -15.93
CA PHE A 144 -16.38 8.40 -16.58
C PHE A 144 -17.35 7.69 -17.55
N ALA A 145 -16.90 6.57 -18.16
CA ALA A 145 -17.73 5.78 -19.07
C ALA A 145 -18.55 4.69 -18.37
N PHE A 146 -18.03 4.10 -17.28
CA PHE A 146 -18.57 2.89 -16.63
C PHE A 146 -18.91 3.07 -15.15
N HIS A 147 -19.12 4.30 -14.67
CA HIS A 147 -19.45 4.53 -13.27
C HIS A 147 -20.83 3.93 -12.91
N THR A 148 -20.92 3.34 -11.73
CA THR A 148 -22.13 2.63 -11.26
C THR A 148 -22.72 3.20 -9.98
N SER A 149 -22.09 4.21 -9.38
CA SER A 149 -22.51 4.78 -8.11
C SER A 149 -22.69 6.29 -8.23
N SER A 150 -23.79 6.80 -7.69
CA SER A 150 -24.07 8.24 -7.64
C SER A 150 -23.16 9.02 -6.67
N ALA A 151 -22.49 8.33 -5.74
CA ALA A 151 -21.74 8.98 -4.66
C ALA A 151 -20.25 9.22 -4.97
N ALA A 152 -19.57 8.35 -5.72
CA ALA A 152 -18.14 8.50 -6.05
C ALA A 152 -17.88 8.15 -7.52
N ARG A 153 -17.36 9.12 -8.28
CA ARG A 153 -17.08 8.97 -9.72
C ARG A 153 -15.78 8.22 -10.04
N SER A 154 -15.08 7.68 -9.03
CA SER A 154 -13.79 6.99 -9.17
C SER A 154 -13.89 5.45 -9.19
N TRP A 155 -15.10 4.90 -9.06
CA TRP A 155 -15.34 3.46 -8.97
C TRP A 155 -16.05 2.90 -10.20
N ILE A 156 -15.59 1.73 -10.65
CA ILE A 156 -16.26 0.93 -11.68
C ILE A 156 -16.65 -0.43 -11.10
N ARG A 157 -17.63 -1.08 -11.73
CA ARG A 157 -18.02 -2.45 -11.38
C ARG A 157 -17.59 -3.41 -12.48
N VAL A 158 -16.71 -4.37 -12.13
CA VAL A 158 -16.22 -5.40 -13.04
C VAL A 158 -16.57 -6.76 -12.45
N LEU A 159 -17.27 -7.59 -13.18
CA LEU A 159 -17.71 -8.94 -12.76
C LEU A 159 -18.40 -8.97 -11.38
N GLY A 160 -19.18 -7.94 -11.07
CA GLY A 160 -19.90 -7.84 -9.77
C GLY A 160 -19.08 -7.23 -8.62
N HIS A 161 -17.77 -7.06 -8.77
CA HIS A 161 -16.88 -6.46 -7.77
C HIS A 161 -16.64 -4.98 -8.04
N GLN A 162 -16.58 -4.18 -6.98
CA GLN A 162 -16.18 -2.76 -7.10
C GLN A 162 -14.66 -2.67 -7.22
N MET A 163 -14.19 -1.87 -8.18
CA MET A 163 -12.79 -1.65 -8.46
C MET A 163 -12.54 -0.17 -8.67
N GLN A 164 -11.45 0.33 -8.09
CA GLN A 164 -10.97 1.69 -8.29
C GLN A 164 -9.75 1.66 -9.20
N PRO A 165 -9.84 2.17 -10.44
CA PRO A 165 -8.73 2.13 -11.39
C PRO A 165 -7.47 2.82 -10.89
N SER A 166 -7.59 3.92 -10.12
CA SER A 166 -6.44 4.62 -9.56
C SER A 166 -5.59 3.74 -8.64
N GLU A 167 -6.18 2.83 -7.88
CA GLU A 167 -5.43 1.92 -7.01
C GLU A 167 -4.57 0.93 -7.81
N LEU A 168 -5.12 0.38 -8.90
CA LEU A 168 -4.41 -0.54 -9.78
C LEU A 168 -3.35 0.16 -10.65
N MET A 169 -3.54 1.46 -10.92
CA MET A 169 -2.60 2.24 -11.72
C MET A 169 -1.39 2.74 -10.95
N LYS A 170 -1.40 2.73 -9.61
CA LYS A 170 -0.24 3.15 -8.79
C LYS A 170 1.06 2.44 -9.19
N PRO A 171 1.12 1.09 -9.27
CA PRO A 171 2.33 0.38 -9.70
C PRO A 171 2.77 0.76 -11.12
N ALA A 172 1.83 0.87 -12.06
CA ALA A 172 2.14 1.28 -13.42
C ALA A 172 2.65 2.73 -13.47
N THR A 173 2.09 3.63 -12.64
CA THR A 173 2.56 5.00 -12.52
C THR A 173 3.99 5.06 -11.99
N VAL A 174 4.32 4.28 -10.94
CA VAL A 174 5.70 4.15 -10.45
C VAL A 174 6.64 3.70 -11.57
N PHE A 175 6.23 2.69 -12.33
CA PHE A 175 7.03 2.17 -13.44
C PHE A 175 7.24 3.21 -14.56
N ILE A 176 6.18 3.90 -14.99
CA ILE A 176 6.22 4.94 -16.04
C ILE A 176 7.13 6.09 -15.59
N LEU A 177 6.92 6.61 -14.37
CA LEU A 177 7.73 7.71 -13.83
C LEU A 177 9.19 7.30 -13.65
N ALA A 178 9.49 6.07 -13.20
CA ALA A 178 10.84 5.55 -13.11
C ALA A 178 11.53 5.55 -14.48
N SER A 179 10.83 5.07 -15.51
CA SER A 179 11.34 5.06 -16.88
C SER A 179 11.62 6.47 -17.41
N CYS A 180 10.70 7.41 -17.21
CA CYS A 180 10.86 8.80 -17.67
C CYS A 180 12.00 9.53 -16.95
N PHE A 181 12.15 9.31 -15.63
CA PHE A 181 13.14 10.07 -14.84
C PHE A 181 14.52 9.44 -14.79
N THR A 182 14.68 8.22 -15.29
CA THR A 182 15.98 7.54 -15.40
C THR A 182 16.91 8.26 -16.38
N GLN A 183 16.39 8.80 -17.47
CA GLN A 183 17.17 9.38 -18.58
C GLN A 183 17.56 10.85 -18.36
N GLY A 184 16.90 11.55 -17.45
CA GLY A 184 16.67 12.97 -17.53
C GLY A 184 17.68 13.93 -16.93
N ARG A 185 18.69 14.38 -17.69
CA ARG A 185 19.35 15.66 -17.43
C ARG A 185 18.70 16.85 -18.18
N ARG A 186 18.05 16.61 -19.31
CA ARG A 186 17.39 17.64 -20.14
C ARG A 186 15.89 17.71 -19.86
N ALA A 187 15.29 18.88 -20.10
CA ALA A 187 13.86 19.09 -19.90
C ALA A 187 13.00 18.19 -20.81
N SER A 188 13.48 17.88 -22.02
CA SER A 188 12.84 16.94 -22.95
C SER A 188 12.67 15.54 -22.38
N ASP A 189 13.58 15.12 -21.50
CA ASP A 189 13.66 13.75 -21.04
C ASP A 189 12.65 13.47 -19.90
N TRP A 190 12.49 14.43 -18.95
CA TRP A 190 11.60 14.27 -17.80
C TRP A 190 10.20 14.91 -18.00
N GLY A 191 10.04 15.74 -19.05
CA GLY A 191 8.79 16.44 -19.33
C GLY A 191 7.59 15.52 -19.52
N GLY A 192 7.78 14.38 -20.20
CA GLY A 192 6.74 13.36 -20.38
C GLY A 192 6.24 12.78 -19.05
N GLY A 193 7.12 12.50 -18.10
CA GLY A 193 6.77 11.99 -16.79
C GLY A 193 5.98 13.02 -15.96
N VAL A 194 6.41 14.28 -15.96
CA VAL A 194 5.68 15.37 -15.29
C VAL A 194 4.32 15.58 -15.92
N PHE A 195 4.23 15.59 -17.26
CA PHE A 195 2.96 15.71 -17.98
C PHE A 195 2.01 14.56 -17.62
N PHE A 196 2.49 13.32 -17.63
CA PHE A 196 1.70 12.17 -17.25
C PHE A 196 1.18 12.25 -15.80
N GLY A 197 2.05 12.64 -14.84
CA GLY A 197 1.65 12.85 -13.46
C GLY A 197 0.60 13.96 -13.31
N ALA A 198 0.80 15.10 -13.97
CA ALA A 198 -0.15 16.22 -13.96
C ALA A 198 -1.50 15.83 -14.58
N LEU A 199 -1.50 15.09 -15.68
CA LEU A 199 -2.72 14.62 -16.34
C LEU A 199 -3.51 13.66 -15.44
N ASN A 200 -2.84 12.73 -14.76
CA ASN A 200 -3.50 11.86 -13.78
C ASN A 200 -4.08 12.65 -12.60
N CYS A 201 -3.39 13.67 -12.11
CA CYS A 201 -3.93 14.56 -11.07
C CYS A 201 -5.18 15.30 -11.55
N LEU A 202 -5.21 15.80 -12.80
CA LEU A 202 -6.38 16.44 -13.38
C LEU A 202 -7.57 15.48 -13.53
N ILE A 203 -7.32 14.25 -13.96
CA ILE A 203 -8.36 13.20 -14.07
C ILE A 203 -8.95 12.90 -12.69
N LEU A 204 -8.11 12.71 -11.66
CA LEU A 204 -8.55 12.44 -10.29
C LEU A 204 -9.29 13.62 -9.67
N PHE A 205 -8.87 14.86 -9.96
CA PHE A 205 -9.59 16.07 -9.58
C PHE A 205 -11.01 16.09 -10.19
N ALA A 206 -11.13 15.79 -11.48
CA ALA A 206 -12.41 15.70 -12.16
C ALA A 206 -13.32 14.57 -11.63
N GLN A 207 -12.70 13.46 -11.15
CA GLN A 207 -13.39 12.38 -10.44
C GLN A 207 -13.77 12.73 -9.00
N LYS A 208 -13.34 13.88 -8.47
CA LYS A 208 -13.50 14.33 -7.07
C LYS A 208 -12.79 13.43 -6.07
N ASP A 209 -11.75 12.73 -6.49
CA ASP A 209 -10.93 11.84 -5.66
C ASP A 209 -9.64 12.56 -5.24
N LEU A 210 -9.79 13.47 -4.27
CA LEU A 210 -8.68 14.32 -3.83
C LEU A 210 -7.62 13.56 -3.02
N GLY A 211 -8.00 12.45 -2.37
CA GLY A 211 -7.06 11.61 -1.64
C GLY A 211 -6.07 10.92 -2.59
N ALA A 212 -6.59 10.27 -3.63
CA ALA A 212 -5.76 9.68 -4.66
C ALA A 212 -4.97 10.75 -5.44
N MET A 213 -5.59 11.91 -5.78
CA MET A 213 -4.90 13.02 -6.43
C MET A 213 -3.67 13.48 -5.63
N LEU A 214 -3.80 13.64 -4.32
CA LEU A 214 -2.70 14.04 -3.44
C LEU A 214 -1.56 13.01 -3.48
N LEU A 215 -1.88 11.71 -3.42
CA LEU A 215 -0.88 10.64 -3.51
C LEU A 215 -0.14 10.66 -4.85
N TYR A 216 -0.86 10.75 -5.97
CA TYR A 216 -0.25 10.82 -7.31
C TYR A 216 0.63 12.05 -7.49
N PHE A 217 0.21 13.19 -6.96
CA PHE A 217 0.99 14.42 -6.97
C PHE A 217 2.29 14.27 -6.16
N LEU A 218 2.19 13.79 -4.90
CA LEU A 218 3.35 13.58 -4.03
C LEU A 218 4.31 12.53 -4.62
N LEU A 219 3.79 11.44 -5.16
CA LEU A 219 4.59 10.41 -5.85
C LEU A 219 5.36 11.01 -7.03
N THR A 220 4.66 11.78 -7.88
CA THR A 220 5.29 12.41 -9.06
C THR A 220 6.40 13.38 -8.64
N ALA A 221 6.13 14.23 -7.62
CA ALA A 221 7.10 15.19 -7.10
C ALA A 221 8.32 14.48 -6.46
N ALA A 222 8.09 13.44 -5.67
CA ALA A 222 9.16 12.68 -5.02
C ALA A 222 10.04 11.94 -6.04
N MET A 223 9.42 11.26 -7.00
CA MET A 223 10.14 10.56 -8.07
C MET A 223 10.88 11.51 -9.01
N PHE A 224 10.30 12.68 -9.30
CA PHE A 224 10.98 13.74 -10.03
C PHE A 224 12.22 14.23 -9.27
N ALA A 225 12.11 14.49 -7.97
CA ALA A 225 13.24 14.90 -7.14
C ALA A 225 14.35 13.84 -7.11
N ALA A 226 13.98 12.57 -6.88
CA ALA A 226 14.91 11.45 -6.81
C ALA A 226 15.58 11.17 -8.18
N GLY A 227 14.78 11.22 -9.26
CA GLY A 227 15.25 10.93 -10.62
C GLY A 227 16.09 12.05 -11.24
N THR A 228 15.78 13.31 -11.02
CA THR A 228 16.49 14.44 -11.66
C THR A 228 17.48 15.14 -10.73
N GLY A 229 17.43 14.91 -9.43
CA GLY A 229 18.21 15.62 -8.41
C GLY A 229 17.71 17.06 -8.14
N ARG A 230 16.62 17.49 -8.77
CA ARG A 230 16.10 18.87 -8.70
C ARG A 230 15.10 19.03 -7.53
N TRP A 231 15.52 18.69 -6.32
CA TRP A 231 14.68 18.70 -5.12
C TRP A 231 14.06 20.08 -4.79
N LYS A 232 14.77 21.19 -5.10
CA LYS A 232 14.24 22.57 -4.88
C LYS A 232 13.02 22.83 -5.75
N LEU A 233 13.01 22.37 -7.02
CA LEU A 233 11.85 22.49 -7.89
C LEU A 233 10.68 21.64 -7.40
N ALA A 234 10.95 20.42 -6.96
CA ALA A 234 9.92 19.53 -6.40
C ALA A 234 9.29 20.16 -5.14
N LEU A 235 10.10 20.65 -4.20
CA LEU A 235 9.60 21.33 -3.00
C LEU A 235 8.84 22.62 -3.35
N GLY A 236 9.33 23.40 -4.33
CA GLY A 236 8.63 24.58 -4.84
C GLY A 236 7.26 24.23 -5.42
N ALA A 237 7.17 23.14 -6.19
CA ALA A 237 5.90 22.65 -6.74
C ALA A 237 4.94 22.19 -5.63
N VAL A 238 5.43 21.50 -4.61
CA VAL A 238 4.62 21.10 -3.44
C VAL A 238 4.12 22.32 -2.67
N GLY A 239 4.98 23.31 -2.42
CA GLY A 239 4.58 24.55 -1.76
C GLY A 239 3.56 25.36 -2.57
N ALA A 240 3.77 25.47 -3.89
CA ALA A 240 2.83 26.13 -4.80
C ALA A 240 1.47 25.41 -4.84
N ALA A 241 1.46 24.09 -4.93
CA ALA A 241 0.23 23.30 -4.92
C ALA A 241 -0.53 23.44 -3.59
N ALA A 242 0.18 23.45 -2.46
CA ALA A 242 -0.43 23.69 -1.15
C ALA A 242 -1.06 25.09 -1.08
N GLY A 243 -0.35 26.12 -1.55
CA GLY A 243 -0.88 27.50 -1.63
C GLY A 243 -2.13 27.60 -2.52
N LEU A 244 -2.08 26.98 -3.71
CA LEU A 244 -3.22 26.92 -4.62
C LEU A 244 -4.41 26.16 -4.01
N ALA A 245 -4.17 25.08 -3.29
CA ALA A 245 -5.23 24.32 -2.60
C ALA A 245 -5.92 25.19 -1.54
N VAL A 246 -5.15 25.95 -0.74
CA VAL A 246 -5.73 26.90 0.23
C VAL A 246 -6.56 27.96 -0.47
N ILE A 247 -6.02 28.59 -1.52
CA ILE A 247 -6.74 29.62 -2.31
C ILE A 247 -8.03 29.02 -2.89
N PHE A 248 -7.96 27.82 -3.46
CA PHE A 248 -9.11 27.11 -4.03
C PHE A 248 -10.21 26.88 -2.97
N VAL A 249 -9.84 26.37 -1.81
CA VAL A 249 -10.81 26.10 -0.75
C VAL A 249 -11.44 27.38 -0.20
N VAL A 250 -10.64 28.42 0.05
CA VAL A 250 -11.12 29.64 0.68
C VAL A 250 -12.01 30.49 -0.27
N PHE A 251 -11.60 30.57 -1.55
CA PHE A 251 -12.23 31.53 -2.47
C PHE A 251 -13.11 30.91 -3.55
N VAL A 252 -12.94 29.61 -3.85
CA VAL A 252 -13.53 28.99 -5.03
C VAL A 252 -14.46 27.82 -4.69
N ALA A 253 -14.11 26.96 -3.73
CA ALA A 253 -14.83 25.72 -3.46
C ALA A 253 -16.30 25.92 -3.07
N GLY A 254 -16.65 27.02 -2.39
CA GLY A 254 -18.03 27.37 -2.05
C GLY A 254 -18.88 27.93 -3.20
N LYS A 255 -18.24 28.32 -4.32
CA LYS A 255 -18.90 28.90 -5.49
C LYS A 255 -19.12 27.95 -6.64
N ILE A 256 -18.45 26.79 -6.61
CA ILE A 256 -18.56 25.77 -7.66
C ILE A 256 -19.37 24.57 -7.13
N ASP A 257 -20.43 24.25 -7.86
CA ASP A 257 -21.27 23.07 -7.54
C ASP A 257 -20.45 21.80 -7.46
N GLY A 258 -20.66 21.06 -6.37
CA GLY A 258 -20.02 19.77 -6.14
C GLY A 258 -18.66 19.82 -5.42
N PHE A 259 -18.16 20.99 -4.98
CA PHE A 259 -16.96 21.13 -4.13
C PHE A 259 -17.26 21.63 -2.71
N GLY A 260 -18.52 21.95 -2.39
CA GLY A 260 -18.94 22.37 -1.04
C GLY A 260 -18.56 21.36 0.05
N TYR A 261 -18.47 20.06 -0.29
CA TYR A 261 -18.03 19.02 0.65
C TYR A 261 -16.63 19.25 1.22
N LEU A 262 -15.74 20.01 0.53
CA LEU A 262 -14.41 20.35 1.04
C LEU A 262 -14.50 21.31 2.22
N ILE A 263 -15.38 22.30 2.13
CA ILE A 263 -15.63 23.25 3.22
C ILE A 263 -16.16 22.47 4.42
N THR A 264 -17.18 21.63 4.21
CA THR A 264 -17.72 20.76 5.26
C THR A 264 -16.65 19.88 5.91
N ARG A 265 -15.74 19.26 5.12
CA ARG A 265 -14.62 18.47 5.67
C ARG A 265 -13.69 19.29 6.56
N ILE A 266 -13.39 20.54 6.18
CA ILE A 266 -12.53 21.41 6.97
C ILE A 266 -13.26 21.90 8.22
N GLU A 267 -14.55 22.23 8.14
CA GLU A 267 -15.36 22.60 9.30
C GLU A 267 -15.43 21.48 10.32
N ILE A 268 -15.71 20.26 9.86
CA ILE A 268 -15.74 19.05 10.70
C ILE A 268 -14.34 18.79 11.29
N TRP A 269 -13.27 18.96 10.50
CA TRP A 269 -11.92 18.81 11.00
C TRP A 269 -11.55 19.85 12.06
N LYS A 270 -12.04 21.09 11.96
CA LYS A 270 -11.85 22.11 13.00
C LYS A 270 -12.68 21.85 14.26
N ASN A 271 -13.91 21.36 14.10
CA ASN A 271 -14.81 21.09 15.22
C ASN A 271 -15.63 19.80 14.98
N PRO A 272 -15.05 18.63 15.24
CA PRO A 272 -15.74 17.36 15.05
C PRO A 272 -16.92 17.14 16.02
N TRP A 273 -16.95 17.84 17.13
CA TRP A 273 -17.97 17.71 18.17
C TRP A 273 -19.25 18.48 17.89
N SER A 274 -19.32 19.29 16.83
CA SER A 274 -20.49 20.07 16.48
C SER A 274 -21.77 19.23 16.26
N GLY A 275 -21.61 17.93 15.91
CA GLY A 275 -22.71 16.99 15.68
C GLY A 275 -23.63 17.33 14.49
N ALA A 276 -23.34 18.41 13.75
CA ALA A 276 -24.19 18.94 12.69
C ALA A 276 -24.29 18.01 11.46
N HIS A 277 -23.26 17.16 11.24
CA HIS A 277 -23.18 16.27 10.08
C HIS A 277 -22.94 14.83 10.48
N GLU A 278 -23.42 13.88 9.67
CA GLU A 278 -23.18 12.45 9.87
C GLU A 278 -21.67 12.12 9.84
N SER A 279 -20.89 12.80 8.99
CA SER A 279 -19.44 12.68 8.93
C SER A 279 -18.74 13.14 10.21
N SER A 280 -19.27 14.12 10.95
CA SER A 280 -18.80 14.49 12.30
C SER A 280 -18.90 13.33 13.26
N ARG A 281 -20.06 12.66 13.28
CA ARG A 281 -20.28 11.49 14.15
C ARG A 281 -19.32 10.36 13.85
N GLN A 282 -19.01 10.13 12.56
CA GLN A 282 -18.03 9.09 12.16
C GLN A 282 -16.63 9.39 12.71
N ILE A 283 -16.18 10.64 12.64
CA ILE A 283 -14.87 11.05 13.18
C ILE A 283 -14.84 10.88 14.69
N VAL A 284 -15.85 11.37 15.39
CA VAL A 284 -15.95 11.23 16.86
C VAL A 284 -15.97 9.76 17.27
N GLN A 285 -16.75 8.92 16.59
CA GLN A 285 -16.77 7.48 16.83
C GLN A 285 -15.42 6.82 16.58
N GLY A 286 -14.71 7.20 15.51
CA GLY A 286 -13.37 6.72 15.24
C GLY A 286 -12.36 7.10 16.33
N LEU A 287 -12.39 8.35 16.79
CA LEU A 287 -11.54 8.80 17.91
C LEU A 287 -11.89 8.10 19.22
N MET A 288 -13.19 7.93 19.52
CA MET A 288 -13.64 7.18 20.70
C MET A 288 -13.20 5.71 20.63
N SER A 289 -13.22 5.08 19.44
CA SER A 289 -12.75 3.73 19.22
C SER A 289 -11.26 3.61 19.58
N ILE A 290 -10.42 4.56 19.13
CA ILE A 290 -8.98 4.57 19.47
C ILE A 290 -8.76 4.69 20.98
N VAL A 291 -9.50 5.59 21.64
CA VAL A 291 -9.36 5.84 23.08
C VAL A 291 -9.89 4.66 23.92
N SER A 292 -11.01 4.05 23.53
CA SER A 292 -11.62 2.94 24.25
C SER A 292 -10.75 1.68 24.27
N GLY A 293 -9.88 1.49 23.25
CA GLY A 293 -8.93 0.39 23.25
C GLY A 293 -7.84 0.49 24.33
N GLY A 294 -7.55 1.70 24.82
CA GLY A 294 -6.51 1.89 25.84
C GLY A 294 -5.15 1.36 25.41
N LEU A 295 -4.33 0.87 26.37
CA LEU A 295 -2.99 0.36 26.06
C LEU A 295 -2.99 -1.02 25.41
N PHE A 296 -3.88 -1.94 25.84
CA PHE A 296 -3.85 -3.36 25.49
C PHE A 296 -5.07 -3.85 24.70
N GLY A 297 -5.99 -2.96 24.38
CA GLY A 297 -7.20 -3.28 23.60
C GLY A 297 -8.38 -3.75 24.43
N ALA A 298 -9.57 -3.65 23.86
CA ALA A 298 -10.80 -4.18 24.43
C ALA A 298 -10.86 -5.72 24.36
N GLY A 299 -9.98 -6.32 23.58
CA GLY A 299 -9.93 -7.76 23.30
C GLY A 299 -10.52 -8.13 21.95
N LEU A 300 -9.93 -9.16 21.34
CA LEU A 300 -10.23 -9.56 19.97
C LEU A 300 -11.70 -9.97 19.80
N GLY A 301 -12.40 -9.21 18.96
CA GLY A 301 -13.83 -9.40 18.70
C GLY A 301 -14.75 -8.88 19.80
N LEU A 302 -14.25 -8.19 20.82
CA LEU A 302 -15.06 -7.62 21.92
C LEU A 302 -15.29 -6.11 21.77
N SER A 303 -14.67 -5.49 20.76
CA SER A 303 -14.78 -4.06 20.51
C SER A 303 -16.15 -3.63 19.99
N SER A 304 -16.40 -2.33 20.08
CA SER A 304 -17.57 -1.68 19.50
C SER A 304 -17.28 -1.02 18.14
N ALA A 305 -16.09 -1.25 17.56
CA ALA A 305 -15.61 -0.64 16.32
C ALA A 305 -16.59 -0.74 15.14
N ARG A 306 -17.44 -1.79 15.09
CA ARG A 306 -18.50 -1.96 14.08
C ARG A 306 -19.49 -0.79 14.02
N LYS A 307 -19.59 0.04 15.09
CA LYS A 307 -20.45 1.23 15.13
C LYS A 307 -19.87 2.37 14.28
N VAL A 308 -18.57 2.34 14.01
CA VAL A 308 -17.92 3.33 13.15
C VAL A 308 -18.27 3.02 11.70
N ALA A 309 -18.92 3.95 11.03
CA ALA A 309 -19.17 3.79 9.59
C ALA A 309 -17.86 3.68 8.84
N VAL A 310 -17.82 2.91 7.76
CA VAL A 310 -16.63 2.64 6.91
C VAL A 310 -15.38 2.17 7.70
N VAL A 311 -15.59 1.52 8.86
CA VAL A 311 -14.50 1.00 9.70
C VAL A 311 -13.58 0.02 8.96
N ALA A 312 -14.13 -0.73 8.03
CA ALA A 312 -13.38 -1.72 7.25
C ALA A 312 -12.35 -1.11 6.31
N SER A 313 -12.58 0.10 5.82
CA SER A 313 -11.69 0.82 4.88
C SER A 313 -10.95 1.96 5.56
N ASP A 314 -11.66 3.06 5.84
CA ASP A 314 -11.07 4.34 6.19
C ASP A 314 -10.69 4.46 7.67
N TYR A 315 -11.37 3.73 8.57
CA TYR A 315 -11.11 3.74 10.01
C TYR A 315 -10.53 2.42 10.54
N ILE A 316 -9.88 1.63 9.66
CA ILE A 316 -9.32 0.34 10.06
C ILE A 316 -8.23 0.48 11.14
N PHE A 317 -7.47 1.59 11.14
CA PHE A 317 -6.48 1.86 12.18
C PHE A 317 -7.12 2.09 13.54
N ALA A 318 -8.32 2.71 13.59
CA ALA A 318 -9.10 2.83 14.80
C ALA A 318 -9.55 1.45 15.32
N ALA A 319 -9.98 0.55 14.42
CA ALA A 319 -10.30 -0.81 14.78
C ALA A 319 -9.10 -1.60 15.31
N VAL A 320 -7.90 -1.44 14.70
CA VAL A 320 -6.65 -2.02 15.25
C VAL A 320 -6.43 -1.55 16.69
N SER A 321 -6.59 -0.24 16.93
CA SER A 321 -6.35 0.36 18.24
C SER A 321 -7.38 -0.09 19.27
N GLU A 322 -8.65 -0.27 18.89
CA GLU A 322 -9.69 -0.72 19.81
C GLU A 322 -9.57 -2.21 20.16
N GLU A 323 -9.31 -3.08 19.15
CA GLU A 323 -9.20 -4.53 19.35
C GLU A 323 -7.94 -4.92 20.13
N PHE A 324 -6.78 -4.36 19.75
CA PHE A 324 -5.47 -4.78 20.23
C PHE A 324 -4.76 -3.75 21.10
N GLY A 325 -5.26 -2.52 21.21
CA GLY A 325 -4.67 -1.43 21.96
C GLY A 325 -3.63 -0.62 21.19
N ILE A 326 -3.28 0.55 21.77
CA ILE A 326 -2.35 1.49 21.13
C ILE A 326 -0.94 0.93 21.00
N VAL A 327 -0.49 0.08 21.95
CA VAL A 327 0.84 -0.55 21.89
C VAL A 327 0.96 -1.42 20.63
N PHE A 328 -0.06 -2.24 20.33
CA PHE A 328 -0.07 -3.06 19.13
C PHE A 328 -0.21 -2.20 17.86
N ALA A 329 -1.04 -1.15 17.88
CA ALA A 329 -1.15 -0.22 16.78
C ALA A 329 0.21 0.44 16.45
N LEU A 330 1.00 0.83 17.46
CA LEU A 330 2.37 1.30 17.28
C LEU A 330 3.30 0.21 16.71
N CYS A 331 3.14 -1.05 17.11
CA CYS A 331 3.89 -2.16 16.51
C CYS A 331 3.53 -2.33 15.01
N VAL A 332 2.26 -2.15 14.63
CA VAL A 332 1.85 -2.16 13.21
C VAL A 332 2.53 -1.02 12.45
N LEU A 333 2.60 0.20 13.01
CA LEU A 333 3.35 1.30 12.39
C LEU A 333 4.85 0.99 12.28
N ALA A 334 5.44 0.35 13.31
CA ALA A 334 6.84 -0.10 13.25
C ALA A 334 7.08 -1.11 12.12
N VAL A 335 6.12 -1.99 11.82
CA VAL A 335 6.19 -2.90 10.66
C VAL A 335 6.29 -2.11 9.35
N TYR A 336 5.47 -1.06 9.16
CA TYR A 336 5.58 -0.19 7.99
C TYR A 336 6.92 0.54 7.94
N MET A 337 7.45 0.99 9.08
CA MET A 337 8.79 1.61 9.13
C MET A 337 9.90 0.64 8.73
N VAL A 338 9.82 -0.62 9.13
CA VAL A 338 10.77 -1.65 8.69
C VAL A 338 10.63 -1.91 7.18
N LEU A 339 9.42 -1.94 6.63
CA LEU A 339 9.20 -2.04 5.18
C LEU A 339 9.79 -0.84 4.45
N LEU A 340 9.64 0.39 4.98
CA LEU A 340 10.26 1.60 4.43
C LEU A 340 11.79 1.48 4.39
N VAL A 341 12.41 1.10 5.51
CA VAL A 341 13.88 0.93 5.57
C VAL A 341 14.37 -0.13 4.58
N LYS A 342 13.65 -1.24 4.47
CA LYS A 342 13.96 -2.31 3.53
C LYS A 342 13.81 -1.86 2.07
N GLY A 343 12.74 -1.13 1.75
CA GLY A 343 12.50 -0.59 0.41
C GLY A 343 13.54 0.45 0.01
N MET A 344 13.87 1.37 0.91
CA MET A 344 14.93 2.35 0.69
C MET A 344 16.30 1.69 0.57
N GLY A 345 16.58 0.63 1.35
CA GLY A 345 17.78 -0.19 1.20
C GLY A 345 17.86 -0.85 -0.18
N ALA A 346 16.75 -1.41 -0.68
CA ALA A 346 16.70 -1.98 -2.02
C ALA A 346 16.94 -0.92 -3.11
N ALA A 347 16.39 0.28 -2.94
CA ALA A 347 16.62 1.41 -3.86
C ALA A 347 18.08 1.88 -3.84
N GLY A 348 18.67 2.01 -2.65
CA GLY A 348 20.06 2.48 -2.49
C GLY A 348 21.11 1.48 -2.97
N SER A 349 20.82 0.18 -2.92
CA SER A 349 21.74 -0.87 -3.38
C SER A 349 21.59 -1.19 -4.88
N ALA A 350 20.64 -0.57 -5.58
CA ALA A 350 20.38 -0.87 -6.99
C ALA A 350 21.46 -0.22 -7.89
N ARG A 351 22.09 -1.04 -8.73
CA ARG A 351 23.08 -0.56 -9.74
C ARG A 351 22.40 0.20 -10.86
N ASN A 352 21.25 -0.28 -11.30
CA ASN A 352 20.49 0.36 -12.36
C ASN A 352 19.57 1.44 -11.75
N ARG A 353 19.68 2.66 -12.28
CA ARG A 353 18.91 3.82 -11.84
C ARG A 353 17.39 3.62 -11.98
N PHE A 354 16.97 2.89 -13.01
CA PHE A 354 15.58 2.52 -13.19
C PHE A 354 15.09 1.65 -12.02
N HIS A 355 15.85 0.63 -11.63
CA HIS A 355 15.52 -0.22 -10.49
C HIS A 355 15.49 0.57 -9.17
N ALA A 356 16.45 1.48 -8.98
CA ALA A 356 16.47 2.37 -7.82
C ALA A 356 15.19 3.20 -7.72
N LEU A 357 14.74 3.80 -8.82
CA LEU A 357 13.53 4.61 -8.88
C LEU A 357 12.25 3.78 -8.72
N VAL A 358 12.21 2.55 -9.26
CA VAL A 358 11.08 1.63 -9.06
C VAL A 358 10.93 1.26 -7.58
N ALA A 359 12.01 0.85 -6.91
CA ALA A 359 11.97 0.51 -5.48
C ALA A 359 11.65 1.73 -4.62
N PHE A 360 12.24 2.89 -4.93
CA PHE A 360 11.96 4.15 -4.24
C PHE A 360 10.50 4.55 -4.38
N GLY A 361 9.95 4.57 -5.61
CA GLY A 361 8.57 4.97 -5.88
C GLY A 361 7.56 4.04 -5.22
N ALA A 362 7.77 2.73 -5.28
CA ALA A 362 6.92 1.74 -4.62
C ALA A 362 6.94 1.90 -3.09
N CYS A 363 8.12 2.11 -2.52
CA CYS A 363 8.30 2.36 -1.10
C CYS A 363 7.64 3.66 -0.65
N PHE A 364 7.84 4.74 -1.42
CA PHE A 364 7.27 6.05 -1.16
C PHE A 364 5.73 6.00 -1.18
N GLU A 365 5.14 5.38 -2.20
CA GLU A 365 3.68 5.30 -2.35
C GLU A 365 3.03 4.57 -1.16
N LEU A 366 3.55 3.39 -0.79
CA LEU A 366 3.04 2.63 0.35
C LEU A 366 3.18 3.41 1.67
N THR A 367 4.28 4.13 1.85
CA THR A 367 4.54 4.92 3.06
C THR A 367 3.67 6.17 3.11
N ALA A 368 3.55 6.90 2.01
CA ALA A 368 2.71 8.10 1.93
C ALA A 368 1.24 7.76 2.18
N GLN A 369 0.76 6.67 1.59
CA GLN A 369 -0.62 6.19 1.80
C GLN A 369 -0.86 5.81 3.26
N MET A 370 0.07 5.08 3.90
CA MET A 370 0.00 4.74 5.32
C MET A 370 -0.04 6.00 6.20
N LEU A 371 0.85 6.97 5.94
CA LEU A 371 0.87 8.22 6.70
C LEU A 371 -0.43 9.01 6.57
N LEU A 372 -0.97 9.14 5.34
CA LEU A 372 -2.21 9.87 5.11
C LEU A 372 -3.39 9.29 5.86
N ILE A 373 -3.56 7.97 5.86
CA ILE A 373 -4.70 7.35 6.57
C ILE A 373 -4.51 7.41 8.08
N VAL A 374 -3.30 7.15 8.59
CA VAL A 374 -3.04 7.20 10.04
C VAL A 374 -3.21 8.61 10.58
N CYS A 375 -2.64 9.63 9.91
CA CYS A 375 -2.83 11.02 10.29
C CYS A 375 -4.30 11.45 10.17
N GLY A 376 -5.06 10.93 9.21
CA GLY A 376 -6.51 11.16 9.09
C GLY A 376 -7.29 10.52 10.25
N ASN A 377 -6.98 9.28 10.61
CA ASN A 377 -7.62 8.59 11.75
C ASN A 377 -7.30 9.25 13.10
N LEU A 378 -6.09 9.76 13.26
CA LEU A 378 -5.66 10.53 14.45
C LEU A 378 -6.13 11.98 14.41
N HIS A 379 -6.89 12.38 13.39
CA HIS A 379 -7.42 13.73 13.23
C HIS A 379 -6.36 14.84 13.13
N ILE A 380 -5.12 14.49 12.77
CA ILE A 380 -4.02 15.42 12.52
C ILE A 380 -4.27 16.21 11.23
N ILE A 381 -4.80 15.53 10.20
CA ILE A 381 -5.22 16.09 8.92
C ILE A 381 -6.68 15.75 8.64
N PRO A 382 -7.38 16.47 7.75
CA PRO A 382 -8.70 16.06 7.30
C PRO A 382 -8.67 14.65 6.69
N LEU A 383 -9.68 13.82 6.97
CA LEU A 383 -9.75 12.45 6.44
C LEU A 383 -9.81 12.48 4.91
N THR A 384 -8.90 11.76 4.27
CA THR A 384 -8.74 11.75 2.81
C THR A 384 -9.52 10.64 2.11
N GLY A 385 -9.95 9.59 2.84
CA GLY A 385 -10.66 8.45 2.27
C GLY A 385 -9.75 7.47 1.52
N VAL A 386 -8.44 7.50 1.78
CA VAL A 386 -7.49 6.49 1.28
C VAL A 386 -7.45 5.28 2.22
N THR A 387 -7.08 4.13 1.71
CA THR A 387 -7.02 2.87 2.47
C THR A 387 -5.65 2.65 3.11
N LEU A 388 -5.58 1.91 4.23
CA LEU A 388 -4.31 1.46 4.81
C LEU A 388 -3.78 0.26 3.99
N PRO A 389 -2.60 0.39 3.34
CA PRO A 389 -2.05 -0.68 2.51
C PRO A 389 -2.03 -2.03 3.23
N PHE A 390 -2.44 -3.10 2.57
CA PHE A 390 -2.52 -4.48 3.07
C PHE A 390 -3.56 -4.74 4.17
N VAL A 391 -4.00 -3.74 4.94
CA VAL A 391 -4.85 -3.92 6.12
C VAL A 391 -6.31 -3.55 5.86
N SER A 392 -6.59 -2.45 5.15
CA SER A 392 -7.97 -2.06 4.83
C SER A 392 -8.66 -3.06 3.91
N GLU A 393 -9.99 -3.18 4.04
CA GLU A 393 -10.84 -3.87 3.08
C GLU A 393 -10.76 -3.19 1.71
N GLY A 394 -10.48 -3.98 0.65
CA GLY A 394 -10.51 -3.46 -0.71
C GLY A 394 -9.68 -4.32 -1.68
N GLY A 395 -10.33 -4.94 -2.65
CA GLY A 395 -9.65 -5.82 -3.62
C GLY A 395 -8.64 -5.09 -4.50
N SER A 396 -9.01 -3.94 -5.09
CA SER A 396 -8.12 -3.14 -5.94
C SER A 396 -6.94 -2.55 -5.17
N SER A 397 -7.18 -2.05 -3.95
CA SER A 397 -6.12 -1.49 -3.11
C SER A 397 -5.13 -2.57 -2.66
N LEU A 398 -5.63 -3.74 -2.27
CA LEU A 398 -4.77 -4.87 -1.90
C LEU A 398 -3.93 -5.34 -3.09
N MET A 399 -4.53 -5.50 -4.28
CA MET A 399 -3.80 -5.90 -5.50
C MET A 399 -2.74 -4.87 -5.89
N GLY A 400 -3.07 -3.58 -5.85
CA GLY A 400 -2.12 -2.49 -6.14
C GLY A 400 -0.94 -2.48 -5.17
N SER A 401 -1.23 -2.59 -3.87
CA SER A 401 -0.21 -2.64 -2.81
C SER A 401 0.67 -3.89 -2.91
N MET A 402 0.08 -5.05 -3.23
CA MET A 402 0.83 -6.29 -3.43
C MET A 402 1.73 -6.23 -4.67
N LEU A 403 1.27 -5.59 -5.75
CA LEU A 403 2.09 -5.40 -6.94
C LEU A 403 3.27 -4.44 -6.67
N LEU A 404 3.04 -3.33 -5.95
CA LEU A 404 4.12 -2.44 -5.49
C LEU A 404 5.14 -3.17 -4.62
N MET A 405 4.67 -3.97 -3.66
CA MET A 405 5.54 -4.80 -2.82
C MET A 405 6.33 -5.81 -3.67
N GLY A 406 5.67 -6.45 -4.63
CA GLY A 406 6.33 -7.36 -5.57
C GLY A 406 7.45 -6.69 -6.36
N MET A 407 7.20 -5.48 -6.90
CA MET A 407 8.22 -4.69 -7.61
C MET A 407 9.43 -4.37 -6.71
N MET A 408 9.18 -3.95 -5.47
CA MET A 408 10.23 -3.66 -4.50
C MET A 408 11.06 -4.91 -4.14
N MET A 409 10.39 -6.05 -3.91
CA MET A 409 11.03 -7.34 -3.70
C MET A 409 11.81 -7.82 -4.95
N GLY A 410 11.30 -7.52 -6.14
CA GLY A 410 11.95 -7.82 -7.41
C GLY A 410 13.28 -7.08 -7.58
N VAL A 411 13.32 -5.79 -7.23
CA VAL A 411 14.56 -5.01 -7.21
C VAL A 411 15.54 -5.59 -6.20
N SER A 412 15.09 -5.93 -4.98
CA SER A 412 15.95 -6.60 -3.99
C SER A 412 16.52 -7.93 -4.50
N ALA A 413 15.75 -8.68 -5.28
CA ALA A 413 16.19 -9.93 -5.88
C ALA A 413 17.25 -9.72 -7.00
N VAL A 414 17.12 -8.64 -7.79
CA VAL A 414 18.12 -8.25 -8.79
C VAL A 414 19.42 -7.83 -8.12
N ASN A 415 19.36 -6.93 -7.11
CA ASN A 415 20.53 -6.46 -6.37
C ASN A 415 21.36 -7.62 -5.80
N ALA A 416 20.67 -8.62 -5.24
CA ALA A 416 21.35 -9.77 -4.67
C ALA A 416 22.00 -10.68 -5.71
N ARG A 417 21.49 -10.69 -6.94
CA ARG A 417 22.13 -11.39 -8.04
C ARG A 417 23.36 -10.65 -8.51
N ASP A 418 23.26 -9.32 -8.65
CA ASP A 418 24.38 -8.47 -9.05
C ASP A 418 25.56 -8.58 -8.06
N GLU A 419 25.28 -8.59 -6.76
CA GLU A 419 26.27 -8.80 -5.70
C GLU A 419 26.95 -10.16 -5.80
N TYR A 420 26.19 -11.19 -6.09
CA TYR A 420 26.74 -12.53 -6.29
C TYR A 420 27.66 -12.61 -7.52
N ASP A 421 27.23 -12.04 -8.66
CA ASP A 421 28.00 -12.05 -9.89
C ASP A 421 29.36 -11.35 -9.68
N ASP A 422 29.41 -10.29 -8.85
CA ASP A 422 30.67 -9.64 -8.46
C ASP A 422 31.58 -10.53 -7.62
N LEU A 423 31.01 -11.20 -6.62
CA LEU A 423 31.79 -12.09 -5.77
C LEU A 423 32.40 -13.24 -6.57
N MET A 424 31.64 -13.79 -7.53
CA MET A 424 32.15 -14.83 -8.43
C MET A 424 33.26 -14.32 -9.35
N GLN A 425 33.15 -13.10 -9.86
CA GLN A 425 34.20 -12.50 -10.68
C GLN A 425 35.46 -12.21 -9.84
N ALA A 426 35.30 -11.69 -8.62
CA ALA A 426 36.41 -11.39 -7.71
C ALA A 426 37.16 -12.66 -7.26
N SER A 427 36.46 -13.80 -7.14
CA SER A 427 37.06 -15.09 -6.76
C SER A 427 37.75 -15.83 -7.92
N GLY A 428 37.78 -15.25 -9.12
CA GLY A 428 38.39 -15.86 -10.31
C GLY A 428 37.67 -17.16 -10.73
N GLY A 429 36.37 -17.27 -10.43
CA GLY A 429 35.58 -18.47 -10.74
C GLY A 429 35.81 -19.65 -9.80
N ARG A 430 36.63 -19.49 -8.75
CA ARG A 430 36.76 -20.52 -7.70
C ARG A 430 35.54 -20.51 -6.79
N GLU A 431 35.07 -21.71 -6.46
CA GLU A 431 34.04 -21.87 -5.42
C GLU A 431 34.52 -21.20 -4.13
N VAL A 432 33.86 -20.11 -3.73
CA VAL A 432 34.08 -19.54 -2.40
C VAL A 432 33.38 -20.45 -1.42
N ASP A 433 34.12 -21.30 -0.73
CA ASP A 433 33.63 -22.09 0.39
C ASP A 433 33.17 -21.12 1.48
N PRO A 434 31.92 -21.21 1.93
CA PRO A 434 31.45 -20.36 3.01
C PRO A 434 31.96 -20.90 4.35
N GLU A 435 32.86 -20.14 5.00
CA GLU A 435 33.16 -20.33 6.43
C GLU A 435 31.93 -20.11 7.32
#